data_d5e5f5c30b55d892f21ce35e6d0f3f7c
#
_entry.id   d5e5f5c30b55d892f21ce35e6d0f3f7c
#
_cell.length_a   1.000
_cell.length_b   1.000
_cell.length_c   1.000
_cell.angle_alpha   90.00
_cell.angle_beta   90.00
_cell.angle_gamma   90.00
#
_symmetry.space_group_name_H-M   'P 1'
#
loop_
_entity.id
_entity.type
_entity.pdbx_description
1 polymer ?
#
loop_
_entity_poly.entity_id
_entity_poly.type
_entity_poly.pdbx_seq_one_letter_code
_entity_poly.pdbx_strand_id
1 'polypeptide(L)'
;DRSPSRGLGDVYKRQVEYSNLHSKRSISSAVCNAAVQTADNLGAKAIICPTISGFTARLTSKLKPEAEIIGCSPYDNVLRKMQIYWGVRPLKTATEASTDKIIEHALVVSEHAGFVEEGDTVIVSAGIATSSDPSSKRGLTNTMRVVTI
;
A
#
# COMPACT_ATOMS: atom_id res chain seq x y z
N ASP A 1 34.75 9.24 -0.27
CA ASP A 1 33.71 8.95 0.67
C ASP A 1 32.53 8.30 -0.01
N ARG A 2 32.17 7.12 0.44
CA ARG A 2 31.09 6.32 -0.18
C ARG A 2 29.70 6.64 0.32
N SER A 3 29.56 7.25 1.50
CA SER A 3 28.27 7.49 2.11
C SER A 3 27.41 8.50 1.33
N PRO A 4 27.93 9.67 0.91
CA PRO A 4 27.16 10.57 0.06
C PRO A 4 26.80 9.98 -1.30
N SER A 5 27.71 9.25 -1.91
CA SER A 5 27.47 8.59 -3.19
C SER A 5 26.39 7.52 -3.09
N ARG A 6 26.39 6.75 -1.99
CA ARG A 6 25.38 5.73 -1.76
C ARG A 6 24.00 6.36 -1.53
N GLY A 7 23.92 7.42 -0.72
CA GLY A 7 22.67 8.15 -0.50
C GLY A 7 22.11 8.76 -1.78
N LEU A 8 22.99 9.35 -2.60
CA LEU A 8 22.61 9.90 -3.91
C LEU A 8 22.13 8.81 -4.86
N GLY A 9 22.75 7.64 -4.85
CA GLY A 9 22.35 6.50 -5.66
C GLY A 9 20.97 5.98 -5.29
N ASP A 10 20.65 5.88 -4.00
CA ASP A 10 19.36 5.44 -3.52
C ASP A 10 18.27 6.46 -3.85
N VAL A 11 18.53 7.76 -3.67
CA VAL A 11 17.62 8.84 -4.04
C VAL A 11 17.36 8.83 -5.55
N TYR A 12 18.41 8.71 -6.36
CA TYR A 12 18.30 8.64 -7.81
C TYR A 12 17.47 7.44 -8.26
N LYS A 13 17.71 6.26 -7.68
CA LYS A 13 16.96 5.04 -7.98
C LYS A 13 15.48 5.21 -7.67
N ARG A 14 15.15 5.78 -6.50
CA ARG A 14 13.77 6.07 -6.11
C ARG A 14 13.12 7.06 -7.06
N GLN A 15 13.82 8.11 -7.50
CA GLN A 15 13.32 9.08 -8.46
C GLN A 15 13.08 8.47 -9.84
N VAL A 16 13.95 7.59 -10.31
CA VAL A 16 13.78 6.89 -11.59
C VAL A 16 12.55 5.98 -11.53
N GLU A 17 12.38 5.23 -10.46
CA GLU A 17 11.19 4.40 -10.25
C GLU A 17 9.92 5.26 -10.22
N TYR A 18 9.95 6.37 -9.52
CA TYR A 18 8.86 7.33 -9.47
C TYR A 18 8.53 7.87 -10.87
N SER A 19 9.54 8.30 -11.61
CA SER A 19 9.36 8.82 -12.97
C SER A 19 8.75 7.78 -13.91
N ASN A 20 9.19 6.53 -13.82
CA ASN A 20 8.65 5.45 -14.62
C ASN A 20 7.19 5.16 -14.31
N LEU A 21 6.81 5.18 -13.03
CA LEU A 21 5.42 5.02 -12.61
C LEU A 21 4.58 6.23 -13.03
N HIS A 22 5.14 7.43 -12.87
CA HIS A 22 4.46 8.69 -13.18
C HIS A 22 4.30 8.90 -14.70
N SER A 23 5.26 8.47 -15.50
CA SER A 23 5.19 8.58 -16.97
C SER A 23 3.99 7.83 -17.56
N LYS A 24 3.50 6.82 -16.87
CA LYS A 24 2.28 6.09 -17.24
C LYS A 24 1.00 6.85 -16.90
N ARG A 25 1.08 7.99 -16.24
CA ARG A 25 -0.06 8.82 -15.80
C ARG A 25 -1.16 8.00 -15.13
N SER A 26 -0.74 7.03 -14.33
CA SER A 26 -1.65 6.11 -13.64
C SER A 26 -2.14 6.72 -12.33
N ILE A 27 -3.44 6.68 -12.11
CA ILE A 27 -4.04 7.07 -10.83
C ILE A 27 -3.48 6.21 -9.71
N SER A 28 -3.37 4.92 -9.93
CA SER A 28 -2.84 3.99 -8.92
C SER A 28 -1.41 4.31 -8.53
N SER A 29 -0.57 4.64 -9.51
CA SER A 29 0.82 5.02 -9.25
C SER A 29 0.90 6.32 -8.44
N ALA A 30 0.09 7.31 -8.79
CA ALA A 30 0.05 8.59 -8.07
C ALA A 30 -0.41 8.40 -6.63
N VAL A 31 -1.45 7.60 -6.40
CA VAL A 31 -1.98 7.33 -5.06
C VAL A 31 -0.97 6.53 -4.22
N CYS A 32 -0.34 5.52 -4.78
CA CYS A 32 0.69 4.75 -4.07
C CYS A 32 1.91 5.62 -3.72
N ASN A 33 2.34 6.51 -4.62
CA ASN A 33 3.40 7.46 -4.32
C ASN A 33 3.01 8.40 -3.18
N ALA A 34 1.80 8.92 -3.20
CA ALA A 34 1.29 9.77 -2.14
C ALA A 34 1.24 9.02 -0.80
N ALA A 35 0.82 7.76 -0.82
CA ALA A 35 0.76 6.93 0.38
C ALA A 35 2.15 6.72 0.99
N VAL A 36 3.15 6.39 0.18
CA VAL A 36 4.53 6.20 0.63
C VAL A 36 5.10 7.53 1.16
N GLN A 37 4.90 8.62 0.44
CA GLN A 37 5.38 9.93 0.85
C GLN A 37 4.74 10.37 2.19
N THR A 38 3.45 10.15 2.33
CA THR A 38 2.72 10.48 3.57
C THR A 38 3.20 9.61 4.72
N ALA A 39 3.41 8.31 4.49
CA ALA A 39 3.93 7.39 5.49
C ALA A 39 5.32 7.82 5.97
N ASP A 40 6.21 8.17 5.05
CA ASP A 40 7.55 8.64 5.40
C ASP A 40 7.51 9.96 6.18
N ASN A 41 6.67 10.91 5.77
CA ASN A 41 6.53 12.21 6.43
C ASN A 41 5.97 12.10 7.85
N LEU A 42 5.06 11.17 8.09
CA LEU A 42 4.43 10.97 9.38
C LEU A 42 5.15 9.95 10.27
N GLY A 43 6.13 9.25 9.75
CA GLY A 43 6.72 8.12 10.45
C GLY A 43 5.69 7.02 10.73
N ALA A 44 4.82 6.74 9.76
CA ALA A 44 3.75 5.77 9.92
C ALA A 44 4.30 4.37 10.18
N LYS A 45 3.59 3.61 11.01
CA LYS A 45 3.97 2.23 11.36
C LYS A 45 3.84 1.30 10.17
N ALA A 46 2.78 1.45 9.39
CA ALA A 46 2.48 0.57 8.26
C ALA A 46 1.69 1.27 7.17
N ILE A 47 1.79 0.71 5.98
CA ILE A 47 0.90 1.01 4.85
C ILE A 47 0.06 -0.23 4.62
N ILE A 48 -1.24 -0.13 4.87
CA ILE A 48 -2.16 -1.25 4.72
C ILE A 48 -2.80 -1.17 3.34
N CYS A 49 -2.67 -2.25 2.58
CA CYS A 49 -3.11 -2.33 1.19
C CYS A 49 -4.15 -3.45 1.03
N PRO A 50 -5.43 -3.16 1.25
CA PRO A 50 -6.47 -4.10 0.84
C PRO A 50 -6.46 -4.23 -0.68
N THR A 51 -6.40 -5.46 -1.17
CA THR A 51 -6.23 -5.71 -2.60
C THR A 51 -6.88 -7.02 -3.03
N ILE A 52 -7.45 -7.03 -4.22
CA ILE A 52 -8.03 -8.23 -4.82
C ILE A 52 -6.96 -9.01 -5.61
N SER A 53 -6.03 -8.31 -6.25
CA SER A 53 -5.03 -8.90 -7.14
C SER A 53 -3.60 -8.85 -6.62
N GLY A 54 -3.35 -8.12 -5.53
CA GLY A 54 -2.01 -7.83 -5.05
C GLY A 54 -1.38 -6.59 -5.70
N PHE A 55 -2.09 -5.93 -6.61
CA PHE A 55 -1.55 -4.83 -7.41
C PHE A 55 -1.13 -3.63 -6.56
N THR A 56 -1.96 -3.20 -5.61
CA THR A 56 -1.65 -2.07 -4.72
C THR A 56 -0.40 -2.35 -3.89
N ALA A 57 -0.32 -3.54 -3.30
CA ALA A 57 0.84 -3.96 -2.52
C ALA A 57 2.11 -4.02 -3.38
N ARG A 58 1.99 -4.49 -4.60
CA ARG A 58 3.11 -4.56 -5.54
C ARG A 58 3.65 -3.17 -5.91
N LEU A 59 2.77 -2.23 -6.24
CA LEU A 59 3.18 -0.86 -6.54
C LEU A 59 3.84 -0.19 -5.34
N THR A 60 3.27 -0.37 -4.16
CA THR A 60 3.83 0.18 -2.91
C THR A 60 5.19 -0.43 -2.61
N SER A 61 5.33 -1.74 -2.80
CA SER A 61 6.59 -2.46 -2.61
C SER A 61 7.73 -1.92 -3.49
N LYS A 62 7.43 -1.59 -4.73
CA LYS A 62 8.43 -1.03 -5.67
C LYS A 62 9.00 0.30 -5.20
N LEU A 63 8.27 1.05 -4.41
CA LEU A 63 8.70 2.35 -3.88
C LEU A 63 9.54 2.22 -2.61
N LYS A 64 9.65 1.02 -2.05
CA LYS A 64 10.48 0.68 -0.88
C LYS A 64 10.30 1.66 0.30
N PRO A 65 9.08 1.79 0.84
CA PRO A 65 8.85 2.65 1.98
C PRO A 65 9.57 2.13 3.23
N GLU A 66 9.83 3.01 4.18
CA GLU A 66 10.35 2.61 5.50
C GLU A 66 9.29 1.89 6.33
N ALA A 67 8.02 2.27 6.17
CA ALA A 67 6.90 1.62 6.83
C ALA A 67 6.71 0.19 6.31
N GLU A 68 6.22 -0.69 7.17
CA GLU A 68 5.84 -2.05 6.76
C GLU A 68 4.65 -1.98 5.80
N ILE A 69 4.64 -2.87 4.82
CA ILE A 69 3.52 -2.99 3.89
C ILE A 69 2.71 -4.23 4.29
N ILE A 70 1.43 -4.03 4.58
CA ILE A 70 0.52 -5.12 4.92
C ILE A 70 -0.45 -5.30 3.76
N GLY A 71 -0.27 -6.39 3.01
CA GLY A 71 -1.15 -6.72 1.89
C GLY A 71 -2.31 -7.59 2.35
N CYS A 72 -3.52 -7.06 2.30
CA CYS A 72 -4.71 -7.75 2.77
C CYS A 72 -5.54 -8.26 1.60
N SER A 73 -5.88 -9.55 1.61
CA SER A 73 -6.73 -10.13 0.58
C SER A 73 -7.51 -11.32 1.14
N PRO A 74 -8.74 -11.57 0.64
CA PRO A 74 -9.48 -12.77 0.99
C PRO A 74 -9.03 -14.02 0.21
N TYR A 75 -8.19 -13.86 -0.82
CA TYR A 75 -7.81 -14.94 -1.73
C TYR A 75 -6.44 -15.53 -1.41
N ASP A 76 -6.37 -16.82 -1.16
CA ASP A 76 -5.13 -17.50 -0.80
C ASP A 76 -4.05 -17.41 -1.88
N ASN A 77 -4.45 -17.50 -3.17
CA ASN A 77 -3.51 -17.37 -4.28
C ASN A 77 -2.86 -15.96 -4.33
N VAL A 78 -3.60 -14.93 -3.97
CA VAL A 78 -3.08 -13.55 -3.90
C VAL A 78 -2.12 -13.39 -2.72
N LEU A 79 -2.46 -13.99 -1.57
CA LEU A 79 -1.58 -13.99 -0.40
C LEU A 79 -0.23 -14.65 -0.71
N ARG A 80 -0.24 -15.81 -1.39
CA ARG A 80 0.98 -16.48 -1.81
C ARG A 80 1.81 -15.61 -2.77
N LYS A 81 1.15 -14.96 -3.71
CA LYS A 81 1.80 -14.05 -4.66
C LYS A 81 2.45 -12.86 -3.96
N MET A 82 1.79 -12.30 -2.95
CA MET A 82 2.33 -11.16 -2.21
C MET A 82 3.54 -11.50 -1.33
N GLN A 83 3.75 -12.77 -0.99
CA GLN A 83 4.92 -13.19 -0.22
C GLN A 83 6.24 -12.91 -0.94
N ILE A 84 6.24 -12.84 -2.26
CA ILE A 84 7.45 -12.57 -3.05
C ILE A 84 7.73 -11.09 -3.26
N TYR A 85 6.81 -10.21 -2.87
CA TYR A 85 7.03 -8.77 -2.99
C TYR A 85 7.83 -8.23 -1.81
N TRP A 86 8.82 -7.39 -2.11
CA TRP A 86 9.68 -6.80 -1.11
C TRP A 86 8.88 -6.06 -0.03
N GLY A 87 9.17 -6.39 1.23
CA GLY A 87 8.60 -5.68 2.38
C GLY A 87 7.10 -5.90 2.61
N VAL A 88 6.46 -6.77 1.86
CA VAL A 88 5.03 -7.04 2.01
C VAL A 88 4.80 -8.20 2.97
N ARG A 89 3.94 -7.99 3.96
CA ARG A 89 3.41 -9.04 4.83
C ARG A 89 1.98 -9.33 4.40
N PRO A 90 1.72 -10.52 3.84
CA PRO A 90 0.37 -10.90 3.48
C PRO A 90 -0.49 -11.18 4.70
N LEU A 91 -1.76 -10.77 4.64
CA LEU A 91 -2.70 -10.99 5.72
C LEU A 91 -4.08 -11.31 5.15
N LYS A 92 -4.64 -12.44 5.57
CA LYS A 92 -5.95 -12.87 5.09
C LYS A 92 -7.06 -12.04 5.71
N THR A 93 -7.98 -11.57 4.89
CA THR A 93 -9.17 -10.84 5.30
C THR A 93 -10.43 -11.51 4.77
N ALA A 94 -11.58 -11.19 5.34
CA ALA A 94 -12.85 -11.66 4.83
C ALA A 94 -13.28 -10.82 3.61
N THR A 95 -14.15 -11.37 2.77
CA THR A 95 -14.82 -10.63 1.70
C THR A 95 -15.89 -9.74 2.31
N GLU A 96 -15.83 -8.45 2.00
CA GLU A 96 -16.76 -7.45 2.51
C GLU A 96 -17.52 -6.75 1.39
N ALA A 97 -18.74 -6.31 1.70
CA ALA A 97 -19.64 -5.73 0.71
C ALA A 97 -19.36 -4.27 0.40
N SER A 98 -18.75 -3.53 1.32
CA SER A 98 -18.46 -2.09 1.13
C SER A 98 -16.99 -1.79 1.37
N THR A 99 -16.52 -0.72 0.73
CA THR A 99 -15.13 -0.27 0.88
C THR A 99 -14.79 0.12 2.31
N ASP A 100 -15.70 0.80 3.00
CA ASP A 100 -15.47 1.20 4.39
C ASP A 100 -15.31 -0.03 5.29
N LYS A 101 -16.11 -1.07 5.08
CA LYS A 101 -15.98 -2.34 5.82
C LYS A 101 -14.69 -3.08 5.47
N ILE A 102 -14.25 -3.04 4.23
CA ILE A 102 -12.97 -3.61 3.81
C ILE A 102 -11.84 -2.94 4.58
N ILE A 103 -11.85 -1.62 4.65
CA ILE A 103 -10.82 -0.85 5.36
C ILE A 103 -10.86 -1.15 6.86
N GLU A 104 -12.03 -1.10 7.49
CA GLU A 104 -12.20 -1.40 8.91
C GLU A 104 -11.72 -2.81 9.24
N HIS A 105 -12.10 -3.78 8.43
CA HIS A 105 -11.69 -5.16 8.63
C HIS A 105 -10.18 -5.34 8.49
N ALA A 106 -9.56 -4.69 7.50
CA ALA A 106 -8.11 -4.72 7.32
C ALA A 106 -7.38 -4.14 8.54
N LEU A 107 -7.89 -3.05 9.12
CA LEU A 107 -7.34 -2.44 10.34
C LEU A 107 -7.44 -3.40 11.52
N VAL A 108 -8.62 -3.97 11.74
CA VAL A 108 -8.87 -4.90 12.84
C VAL A 108 -7.98 -6.14 12.74
N VAL A 109 -7.89 -6.74 11.57
CA VAL A 109 -7.07 -7.94 11.35
C VAL A 109 -5.58 -7.63 11.51
N SER A 110 -5.12 -6.47 11.07
CA SER A 110 -3.73 -6.02 11.25
C SER A 110 -3.38 -5.84 12.73
N GLU A 111 -4.30 -5.30 13.52
CA GLU A 111 -4.13 -5.16 14.96
C GLU A 111 -4.12 -6.53 15.65
N HIS A 112 -5.05 -7.40 15.32
CA HIS A 112 -5.11 -8.76 15.87
C HIS A 112 -3.85 -9.58 15.54
N ALA A 113 -3.27 -9.38 14.37
CA ALA A 113 -2.03 -10.04 13.97
C ALA A 113 -0.79 -9.47 14.70
N GLY A 114 -0.94 -8.38 15.43
CA GLY A 114 0.15 -7.73 16.14
C GLY A 114 1.06 -6.87 15.26
N PHE A 115 0.64 -6.55 14.05
CA PHE A 115 1.43 -5.72 13.14
C PHE A 115 1.32 -4.24 13.47
N VAL A 116 0.21 -3.83 14.04
CA VAL A 116 -0.06 -2.47 14.49
C VAL A 116 -0.75 -2.52 15.85
N GLU A 117 -0.65 -1.45 16.61
CA GLU A 117 -1.25 -1.36 17.94
C GLU A 117 -1.91 0.00 18.15
N GLU A 118 -2.69 0.11 19.21
CA GLU A 118 -3.37 1.36 19.57
C GLU A 118 -2.37 2.51 19.65
N GLY A 119 -2.70 3.63 19.05
CA GLY A 119 -1.85 4.82 18.97
C GLY A 119 -0.97 4.90 17.73
N ASP A 120 -0.82 3.80 16.99
CA ASP A 120 -0.04 3.82 15.74
C ASP A 120 -0.77 4.59 14.64
N THR A 121 0.00 5.36 13.86
CA THR A 121 -0.48 5.98 12.63
C THR A 121 -0.20 5.04 11.47
N VAL A 122 -1.20 4.77 10.68
CA VAL A 122 -1.10 3.93 9.48
C VAL A 122 -1.71 4.64 8.27
N ILE A 123 -1.23 4.26 7.11
CA ILE A 123 -1.77 4.72 5.84
C ILE A 123 -2.54 3.56 5.22
N VAL A 124 -3.76 3.78 4.78
CA VAL A 124 -4.55 2.80 4.03
C VAL A 124 -4.62 3.23 2.58
N SER A 125 -4.18 2.37 1.68
CA SER A 125 -4.20 2.62 0.24
C SER A 125 -5.08 1.55 -0.42
N ALA A 126 -6.18 1.97 -1.02
CA ALA A 126 -7.20 1.05 -1.51
C ALA A 126 -7.87 1.54 -2.78
N GLY A 127 -8.52 0.63 -3.49
CA GLY A 127 -9.43 0.94 -4.57
C GLY A 127 -10.86 1.07 -4.05
N ILE A 128 -11.45 2.23 -4.26
CA ILE A 128 -12.88 2.45 -3.97
C ILE A 128 -13.66 2.33 -5.26
N ALA A 129 -14.65 1.44 -5.27
CA ALA A 129 -15.57 1.32 -6.38
C ALA A 129 -16.57 2.49 -6.34
N THR A 130 -16.58 3.28 -7.42
CA THR A 130 -17.63 4.29 -7.63
C THR A 130 -18.44 3.88 -8.86
N SER A 131 -19.74 4.10 -8.79
CA SER A 131 -20.65 3.67 -9.87
C SER A 131 -20.38 4.37 -11.21
N SER A 132 -19.69 5.50 -11.18
CA SER A 132 -19.43 6.32 -12.36
C SER A 132 -18.04 6.12 -12.97
N ASP A 133 -17.14 5.40 -12.29
CA ASP A 133 -15.76 5.24 -12.76
C ASP A 133 -15.50 3.79 -13.22
N PRO A 134 -15.31 3.58 -14.55
CA PRO A 134 -14.99 2.26 -15.08
C PRO A 134 -13.69 1.66 -14.53
N SER A 135 -12.73 2.50 -14.09
CA SER A 135 -11.47 2.03 -13.53
C SER A 135 -11.66 1.37 -12.16
N SER A 136 -12.69 1.80 -11.41
CA SER A 136 -13.01 1.24 -10.12
C SER A 136 -13.43 -0.23 -10.17
N LYS A 137 -14.00 -0.65 -11.30
CA LYS A 137 -14.39 -2.05 -11.54
C LYS A 137 -13.19 -2.98 -11.72
N ARG A 138 -12.02 -2.44 -11.95
CA ARG A 138 -10.78 -3.20 -12.15
C ARG A 138 -9.96 -3.36 -10.87
N GLY A 139 -10.47 -2.88 -9.74
CA GLY A 139 -9.76 -2.96 -8.47
C GLY A 139 -8.49 -2.11 -8.41
N LEU A 140 -8.43 -1.03 -9.18
CA LEU A 140 -7.28 -0.13 -9.20
C LEU A 140 -7.27 0.76 -7.95
N THR A 141 -6.09 1.03 -7.42
CA THR A 141 -5.89 1.91 -6.27
C THR A 141 -6.27 3.35 -6.65
N ASN A 142 -7.20 3.95 -5.92
CA ASN A 142 -7.64 5.33 -6.17
C ASN A 142 -7.82 6.16 -4.90
N THR A 143 -7.52 5.61 -3.73
CA THR A 143 -7.75 6.26 -2.45
C THR A 143 -6.61 6.01 -1.49
N MET A 144 -6.27 7.04 -0.73
CA MET A 144 -5.38 6.98 0.41
C MET A 144 -6.07 7.58 1.62
N ARG A 145 -5.94 6.94 2.77
CA ARG A 145 -6.50 7.42 4.04
C ARG A 145 -5.46 7.32 5.14
N VAL A 146 -5.37 8.35 5.98
CA VAL A 146 -4.52 8.31 7.18
C VAL A 146 -5.42 7.95 8.36
N VAL A 147 -4.99 6.96 9.12
CA VAL A 147 -5.75 6.46 10.28
C VAL A 147 -4.83 6.33 11.48
N THR A 148 -5.33 6.72 12.66
CA THR A 148 -4.70 6.39 13.94
C THR A 148 -5.50 5.24 14.57
N ILE A 149 -4.80 4.17 14.91
CA ILE A 149 -5.41 2.98 15.52
C ILE A 149 -5.91 3.29 16.94
#